data_9f19d9ef492b09e6152cd462db750ddd
#
_entry.id   9f19d9ef492b09e6152cd462db750ddd
#
_cell.length_a   1.000
_cell.length_b   1.000
_cell.length_c   1.000
_cell.angle_alpha   90.00
_cell.angle_beta   90.00
_cell.angle_gamma   90.00
#
_symmetry.space_group_name_H-M   'P 1'
#
loop_
_entity.id
_entity.type
_entity.pdbx_description
1 polymer ?
#
loop_
_entity_poly.entity_id
_entity_poly.type
_entity_poly.pdbx_seq_one_letter_code
_entity_poly.pdbx_strand_id
1 'polypeptide(L)'
;LISVVLVTFIFMEFMAWFSHKYIMHGFLWSLHKDHHKKNNKSWFERNDLFFIFYALVSSGLVVLWGEAGFWPGLPMGIGIFLYGITYFLVHDIFIHQRFKLFRKANNRYAKGLRRAHKMHHKHLDKDKGECFGMLWVPLKYFKR
;
A
#
# COMPACT_ATOMS: atom_id res chain seq x y z
N LEU A 1 -2.31 -7.17 23.40
CA LEU A 1 -1.42 -6.27 22.66
C LEU A 1 -1.13 -6.82 21.24
N ILE A 2 -0.49 -7.99 21.14
CA ILE A 2 -0.12 -8.61 19.85
C ILE A 2 -1.34 -8.86 18.96
N SER A 3 -2.45 -9.32 19.49
CA SER A 3 -3.70 -9.55 18.74
C SER A 3 -4.21 -8.26 18.08
N VAL A 4 -4.15 -7.12 18.77
CA VAL A 4 -4.56 -5.82 18.18
C VAL A 4 -3.61 -5.41 17.06
N VAL A 5 -2.30 -5.59 17.22
CA VAL A 5 -1.31 -5.33 16.15
C VAL A 5 -1.65 -6.16 14.90
N LEU A 6 -1.87 -7.47 15.06
CA LEU A 6 -2.18 -8.38 13.95
C LEU A 6 -3.50 -8.04 13.26
N VAL A 7 -4.57 -7.78 14.04
CA VAL A 7 -5.87 -7.38 13.49
C VAL A 7 -5.75 -6.07 12.74
N THR A 8 -5.04 -5.09 13.31
CA THR A 8 -4.82 -3.80 12.64
C THR A 8 -4.02 -3.99 11.34
N PHE A 9 -2.95 -4.78 11.35
CA PHE A 9 -2.17 -5.08 10.14
C PHE A 9 -3.03 -5.69 9.04
N ILE A 10 -3.87 -6.69 9.37
CA ILE A 10 -4.79 -7.32 8.40
C ILE A 10 -5.83 -6.31 7.91
N PHE A 11 -6.38 -5.50 8.80
CA PHE A 11 -7.35 -4.46 8.46
C PHE A 11 -6.74 -3.42 7.49
N MET A 12 -5.45 -3.13 7.61
CA MET A 12 -4.76 -2.22 6.69
C MET A 12 -4.70 -2.72 5.25
N GLU A 13 -4.73 -4.04 5.00
CA GLU A 13 -4.87 -4.55 3.63
C GLU A 13 -6.24 -4.18 3.03
N PHE A 14 -7.32 -4.26 3.84
CA PHE A 14 -8.63 -3.75 3.43
C PHE A 14 -8.59 -2.23 3.20
N MET A 15 -7.96 -1.47 4.10
CA MET A 15 -7.83 -0.02 3.96
C MET A 15 -7.01 0.38 2.73
N ALA A 16 -5.95 -0.35 2.42
CA ALA A 16 -5.16 -0.13 1.21
C ALA A 16 -6.01 -0.38 -0.05
N TRP A 17 -6.75 -1.50 -0.11
CA TRP A 17 -7.68 -1.78 -1.19
C TRP A 17 -8.76 -0.71 -1.33
N PHE A 18 -9.41 -0.33 -0.21
CA PHE A 18 -10.47 0.68 -0.19
C PHE A 18 -9.97 2.05 -0.65
N SER A 19 -8.87 2.51 -0.06
CA SER A 19 -8.26 3.79 -0.39
C SER A 19 -7.82 3.84 -1.85
N HIS A 20 -7.19 2.77 -2.33
CA HIS A 20 -6.73 2.68 -3.70
C HIS A 20 -7.90 2.76 -4.69
N LYS A 21 -8.96 1.98 -4.46
CA LYS A 21 -10.11 1.91 -5.36
C LYS A 21 -10.99 3.15 -5.34
N TYR A 22 -11.33 3.67 -4.15
CA TYR A 22 -12.36 4.69 -4.01
C TYR A 22 -11.82 6.11 -3.79
N ILE A 23 -10.63 6.22 -3.20
CA ILE A 23 -10.01 7.51 -2.92
C ILE A 23 -9.00 7.86 -4.01
N MET A 24 -8.00 7.01 -4.25
CA MET A 24 -6.93 7.25 -5.21
C MET A 24 -7.44 7.19 -6.65
N HIS A 25 -8.21 6.17 -7.02
CA HIS A 25 -8.94 6.12 -8.30
C HIS A 25 -10.26 6.88 -8.28
N GLY A 26 -10.61 7.51 -7.16
CA GLY A 26 -11.79 8.35 -6.98
C GLY A 26 -11.47 9.84 -7.12
N PHE A 27 -11.82 10.60 -6.07
CA PHE A 27 -11.72 12.05 -6.06
C PHE A 27 -10.28 12.58 -5.89
N LEU A 28 -9.33 11.77 -5.42
CA LEU A 28 -7.91 12.11 -5.33
C LEU A 28 -7.06 11.53 -6.47
N TRP A 29 -7.67 11.22 -7.62
CA TRP A 29 -6.94 10.77 -8.80
C TRP A 29 -5.79 11.68 -9.21
N SER A 30 -5.93 12.98 -9.00
CA SER A 30 -4.87 13.97 -9.29
C SER A 30 -3.55 13.70 -8.55
N LEU A 31 -3.63 13.08 -7.36
CA LEU A 31 -2.46 12.69 -6.57
C LEU A 31 -1.92 11.30 -6.96
N HIS A 32 -2.76 10.42 -7.53
CA HIS A 32 -2.38 9.05 -7.89
C HIS A 32 -1.97 8.91 -9.37
N LYS A 33 -2.37 9.86 -10.20
CA LYS A 33 -2.15 9.83 -11.66
C LYS A 33 -0.68 9.70 -12.05
N ASP A 34 0.23 10.35 -11.36
CA ASP A 34 1.67 10.32 -11.67
C ASP A 34 2.30 8.95 -11.37
N HIS A 35 1.68 8.17 -10.50
CA HIS A 35 2.05 6.79 -10.24
C HIS A 35 1.73 5.87 -11.44
N HIS A 36 0.62 6.12 -12.15
CA HIS A 36 0.25 5.39 -13.36
C HIS A 36 0.97 5.90 -14.61
N LYS A 37 1.19 7.21 -14.69
CA LYS A 37 1.82 7.87 -15.83
C LYS A 37 3.08 8.60 -15.33
N LYS A 38 4.23 7.95 -15.40
CA LYS A 38 5.52 8.53 -14.95
C LYS A 38 5.91 9.71 -15.85
N ASN A 39 5.36 10.87 -15.55
CA ASN A 39 5.66 12.11 -16.27
C ASN A 39 6.63 13.01 -15.48
N ASN A 40 6.92 12.68 -14.22
CA ASN A 40 7.84 13.44 -13.38
C ASN A 40 9.25 12.85 -13.46
N LYS A 41 10.24 13.74 -13.42
CA LYS A 41 11.66 13.37 -13.27
C LYS A 41 12.08 13.21 -11.80
N SER A 42 11.16 13.48 -10.87
CA SER A 42 11.42 13.40 -9.44
C SER A 42 11.38 11.95 -8.96
N TRP A 43 12.21 11.66 -7.97
CA TRP A 43 12.12 10.41 -7.21
C TRP A 43 10.84 10.35 -6.35
N PHE A 44 10.34 11.50 -5.88
CA PHE A 44 9.10 11.63 -5.13
C PHE A 44 7.92 11.74 -6.08
N GLU A 45 6.89 10.91 -5.87
CA GLU A 45 5.61 10.94 -6.55
C GLU A 45 4.55 11.59 -5.65
N ARG A 46 3.55 12.27 -6.21
CA ARG A 46 2.42 12.79 -5.42
C ARG A 46 1.68 11.67 -4.70
N ASN A 47 1.71 10.47 -5.26
CA ASN A 47 1.21 9.26 -4.65
C ASN A 47 1.81 8.97 -3.28
N ASP A 48 3.04 9.42 -3.00
CA ASP A 48 3.71 9.21 -1.71
C ASP A 48 3.00 9.95 -0.56
N LEU A 49 2.14 10.95 -0.87
CA LEU A 49 1.32 11.62 0.12
C LEU A 49 0.36 10.67 0.85
N PHE A 50 -0.11 9.62 0.20
CA PHE A 50 -0.94 8.60 0.88
C PHE A 50 -0.13 7.81 1.91
N PHE A 51 1.12 7.51 1.60
CA PHE A 51 2.03 6.89 2.57
C PHE A 51 2.28 7.81 3.77
N ILE A 52 2.53 9.09 3.53
CA ILE A 52 2.73 10.10 4.58
C ILE A 52 1.46 10.23 5.44
N PHE A 53 0.27 10.24 4.84
CA PHE A 53 -0.99 10.28 5.57
C PHE A 53 -1.11 9.13 6.57
N TYR A 54 -0.89 7.88 6.15
CA TYR A 54 -0.96 6.74 7.05
C TYR A 54 0.16 6.73 8.10
N ALA A 55 1.34 7.24 7.78
CA ALA A 55 2.43 7.43 8.75
C ALA A 55 2.03 8.43 9.84
N LEU A 56 1.35 9.53 9.47
CA LEU A 56 0.82 10.51 10.43
C LEU A 56 -0.29 9.92 11.30
N VAL A 57 -1.20 9.12 10.73
CA VAL A 57 -2.24 8.40 11.50
C VAL A 57 -1.59 7.45 12.51
N SER A 58 -0.60 6.66 12.09
CA SER A 58 0.16 5.76 12.96
C SER A 58 0.80 6.52 14.12
N SER A 59 1.53 7.59 13.82
CA SER A 59 2.22 8.43 14.80
C SER A 59 1.23 9.10 15.76
N GLY A 60 0.12 9.62 15.24
CA GLY A 60 -0.94 10.24 16.05
C GLY A 60 -1.56 9.27 17.06
N LEU A 61 -1.77 8.02 16.67
CA LEU A 61 -2.27 6.98 17.59
C LEU A 61 -1.26 6.67 18.73
N VAL A 62 0.04 6.66 18.40
CA VAL A 62 1.08 6.47 19.42
C VAL A 62 1.13 7.67 20.37
N VAL A 63 0.98 8.90 19.87
CA VAL A 63 0.90 10.10 20.71
C VAL A 63 -0.33 10.06 21.61
N LEU A 64 -1.51 9.71 21.07
CA LEU A 64 -2.73 9.58 21.86
C LEU A 64 -2.60 8.51 22.97
N TRP A 65 -1.86 7.44 22.72
CA TRP A 65 -1.53 6.48 23.76
C TRP A 65 -0.69 7.12 24.88
N GLY A 66 0.37 7.86 24.53
CA GLY A 66 1.28 8.46 25.52
C GLY A 66 0.66 9.61 26.29
N GLU A 67 -0.05 10.53 25.62
CA GLU A 67 -0.55 11.76 26.21
C GLU A 67 -1.95 11.61 26.84
N ALA A 68 -2.83 10.83 26.20
CA ALA A 68 -4.22 10.69 26.63
C ALA A 68 -4.56 9.33 27.25
N GLY A 69 -3.58 8.44 27.43
CA GLY A 69 -3.80 7.11 27.98
C GLY A 69 -4.68 6.20 27.09
N PHE A 70 -4.85 6.54 25.82
CA PHE A 70 -5.63 5.72 24.89
C PHE A 70 -4.87 4.42 24.56
N TRP A 71 -5.06 3.40 25.42
CA TRP A 71 -4.28 2.16 25.35
C TRP A 71 -4.28 1.43 23.98
N PRO A 72 -5.37 1.47 23.15
CA PRO A 72 -5.31 0.83 21.82
C PRO A 72 -4.38 1.57 20.84
N GLY A 73 -4.06 2.83 21.11
CA GLY A 73 -3.27 3.67 20.21
C GLY A 73 -1.91 3.09 19.89
N LEU A 74 -1.18 2.60 20.89
CA LEU A 74 0.13 1.99 20.65
C LEU A 74 0.07 0.76 19.74
N PRO A 75 -0.70 -0.31 20.04
CA PRO A 75 -0.73 -1.49 19.18
C PRO A 75 -1.36 -1.22 17.80
N MET A 76 -2.33 -0.31 17.69
CA MET A 76 -2.87 0.10 16.40
C MET A 76 -1.84 0.87 15.59
N GLY A 77 -1.15 1.83 16.19
CA GLY A 77 -0.07 2.57 15.54
C GLY A 77 1.03 1.63 15.03
N ILE A 78 1.47 0.67 15.85
CA ILE A 78 2.44 -0.35 15.44
C ILE A 78 1.91 -1.18 14.27
N GLY A 79 0.65 -1.62 14.28
CA GLY A 79 0.03 -2.39 13.21
C GLY A 79 0.02 -1.64 11.88
N ILE A 80 -0.35 -0.35 11.88
CA ILE A 80 -0.32 0.53 10.70
C ILE A 80 1.13 0.71 10.21
N PHE A 81 2.07 0.97 11.11
CA PHE A 81 3.48 1.15 10.79
C PHE A 81 4.09 -0.09 10.12
N LEU A 82 3.86 -1.27 10.69
CA LEU A 82 4.33 -2.54 10.11
C LEU A 82 3.72 -2.80 8.73
N TYR A 83 2.44 -2.48 8.54
CA TYR A 83 1.81 -2.57 7.22
C TYR A 83 2.44 -1.58 6.24
N GLY A 84 2.71 -0.34 6.66
CA GLY A 84 3.39 0.68 5.85
C GLY A 84 4.77 0.22 5.38
N ILE A 85 5.59 -0.37 6.27
CA ILE A 85 6.88 -0.97 5.89
C ILE A 85 6.67 -2.10 4.87
N THR A 86 5.69 -2.97 5.11
CA THR A 86 5.39 -4.09 4.20
C THR A 86 4.95 -3.57 2.83
N TYR A 87 4.08 -2.54 2.82
CA TYR A 87 3.65 -1.87 1.60
C TYR A 87 4.84 -1.31 0.83
N PHE A 88 5.72 -0.56 1.47
CA PHE A 88 6.91 0.01 0.85
C PHE A 88 7.83 -1.07 0.27
N LEU A 89 8.10 -2.15 1.01
CA LEU A 89 8.95 -3.25 0.54
C LEU A 89 8.34 -3.99 -0.66
N VAL A 90 7.03 -4.24 -0.63
CA VAL A 90 6.35 -4.99 -1.69
C VAL A 90 6.05 -4.10 -2.88
N HIS A 91 5.44 -2.94 -2.67
CA HIS A 91 4.98 -2.05 -3.75
C HIS A 91 6.14 -1.29 -4.40
N ASP A 92 6.89 -0.52 -3.59
CA ASP A 92 7.89 0.39 -4.13
C ASP A 92 9.19 -0.31 -4.49
N ILE A 93 9.66 -1.22 -3.62
CA ILE A 93 10.94 -1.90 -3.85
C ILE A 93 10.76 -3.12 -4.76
N PHE A 94 9.86 -4.05 -4.41
CA PHE A 94 9.77 -5.32 -5.13
C PHE A 94 9.02 -5.18 -6.47
N ILE A 95 7.89 -4.46 -6.52
CA ILE A 95 7.07 -4.34 -7.73
C ILE A 95 7.59 -3.20 -8.62
N HIS A 96 7.60 -1.95 -8.11
CA HIS A 96 8.00 -0.77 -8.88
C HIS A 96 9.51 -0.63 -9.09
N GLN A 97 10.32 -1.38 -8.33
CA GLN A 97 11.79 -1.35 -8.47
C GLN A 97 12.38 0.05 -8.29
N ARG A 98 11.79 0.90 -7.43
CA ARG A 98 12.40 2.19 -7.05
C ARG A 98 13.85 2.00 -6.56
N PHE A 99 14.09 0.90 -5.85
CA PHE A 99 15.42 0.37 -5.56
C PHE A 99 15.57 -1.00 -6.23
N LYS A 100 16.74 -1.26 -6.82
CA LYS A 100 17.01 -2.50 -7.59
C LYS A 100 17.24 -3.72 -6.68
N LEU A 101 16.36 -3.91 -5.68
CA LEU A 101 16.38 -5.04 -4.74
C LEU A 101 15.33 -6.08 -5.13
N PHE A 102 15.53 -7.32 -4.66
CA PHE A 102 14.59 -8.45 -4.87
C PHE A 102 14.20 -8.76 -6.32
N ARG A 103 15.01 -8.34 -7.30
CA ARG A 103 14.73 -8.54 -8.74
C ARG A 103 14.58 -10.00 -9.12
N LYS A 104 15.34 -10.87 -8.44
CA LYS A 104 15.36 -12.33 -8.68
C LYS A 104 14.26 -13.10 -7.94
N ALA A 105 13.45 -12.46 -7.09
CA ALA A 105 12.35 -13.13 -6.41
C ALA A 105 11.35 -13.68 -7.45
N ASN A 106 11.26 -15.02 -7.51
CA ASN A 106 10.64 -15.74 -8.61
C ASN A 106 9.68 -16.85 -8.16
N ASN A 107 9.29 -16.85 -6.87
CA ASN A 107 8.31 -17.79 -6.37
C ASN A 107 6.90 -17.47 -6.93
N ARG A 108 5.96 -18.41 -6.77
CA ARG A 108 4.61 -18.32 -7.30
C ARG A 108 3.86 -17.06 -6.80
N TYR A 109 4.02 -16.74 -5.51
CA TYR A 109 3.40 -15.58 -4.89
C TYR A 109 3.94 -14.27 -5.46
N ALA A 110 5.26 -14.10 -5.49
CA ALA A 110 5.92 -12.94 -6.07
C ALA A 110 5.51 -12.68 -7.53
N LYS A 111 5.46 -13.75 -8.34
CA LYS A 111 4.96 -13.65 -9.74
C LYS A 111 3.50 -13.22 -9.80
N GLY A 112 2.65 -13.73 -8.91
CA GLY A 112 1.23 -13.38 -8.83
C GLY A 112 1.04 -11.89 -8.53
N LEU A 113 1.74 -11.37 -7.52
CA LEU A 113 1.68 -9.95 -7.15
C LEU A 113 2.12 -9.04 -8.31
N ARG A 114 3.27 -9.35 -8.94
CA ARG A 114 3.74 -8.56 -10.10
C ARG A 114 2.76 -8.58 -11.27
N ARG A 115 2.14 -9.73 -11.56
CA ARG A 115 1.13 -9.84 -12.64
C ARG A 115 -0.11 -9.01 -12.33
N ALA A 116 -0.63 -9.13 -11.12
CA ALA A 116 -1.81 -8.38 -10.67
C ALA A 116 -1.56 -6.87 -10.76
N HIS A 117 -0.42 -6.41 -10.25
CA HIS A 117 -0.07 -5.00 -10.26
C HIS A 117 0.21 -4.47 -11.69
N LYS A 118 0.85 -5.28 -12.54
CA LYS A 118 1.02 -4.96 -13.97
C LYS A 118 -0.34 -4.80 -14.68
N MET A 119 -1.32 -5.64 -14.35
CA MET A 119 -2.67 -5.50 -14.90
C MET A 119 -3.37 -4.24 -14.39
N HIS A 120 -3.16 -3.88 -13.12
CA HIS A 120 -3.62 -2.62 -12.57
C HIS A 120 -3.06 -1.43 -13.37
N HIS A 121 -1.76 -1.38 -13.58
CA HIS A 121 -1.08 -0.31 -14.35
C HIS A 121 -1.31 -0.36 -15.87
N LYS A 122 -1.93 -1.41 -16.41
CA LYS A 122 -2.30 -1.46 -17.83
C LYS A 122 -3.37 -0.41 -18.15
N HIS A 123 -4.21 -0.08 -17.18
CA HIS A 123 -5.20 0.98 -17.28
C HIS A 123 -4.60 2.29 -16.76
N LEU A 124 -4.20 3.17 -17.69
CA LEU A 124 -3.52 4.44 -17.37
C LEU A 124 -4.48 5.53 -16.93
N ASP A 125 -5.77 5.28 -16.99
CA ASP A 125 -6.82 6.23 -16.62
C ASP A 125 -7.49 5.80 -15.31
N LYS A 126 -8.27 6.72 -14.73
CA LYS A 126 -8.99 6.54 -13.48
C LYS A 126 -9.90 5.32 -13.48
N ASP A 127 -10.54 5.06 -14.61
CA ASP A 127 -11.58 4.05 -14.76
C ASP A 127 -11.00 2.70 -15.24
N LYS A 128 -11.79 1.64 -15.06
CA LYS A 128 -11.47 0.26 -15.51
C LYS A 128 -10.26 -0.38 -14.83
N GLY A 129 -9.73 0.21 -13.75
CA GLY A 129 -8.68 -0.44 -12.96
C GLY A 129 -9.17 -1.73 -12.32
N GLU A 130 -8.27 -2.71 -12.19
CA GLU A 130 -8.49 -3.94 -11.42
C GLU A 130 -7.31 -4.18 -10.46
N CYS A 131 -7.47 -5.08 -9.47
CA CYS A 131 -6.39 -5.46 -8.55
C CYS A 131 -5.87 -4.30 -7.67
N PHE A 132 -6.78 -3.68 -6.94
CA PHE A 132 -6.47 -2.58 -6.03
C PHE A 132 -5.84 -3.03 -4.68
N GLY A 133 -5.86 -4.33 -4.38
CA GLY A 133 -5.19 -4.89 -3.18
C GLY A 133 -3.68 -4.96 -3.35
N MET A 134 -2.96 -5.08 -2.23
CA MET A 134 -1.51 -5.12 -2.20
C MET A 134 -0.98 -6.54 -1.97
N LEU A 135 -1.33 -7.14 -0.84
CA LEU A 135 -0.88 -8.47 -0.46
C LEU A 135 -1.86 -9.54 -0.91
N TRP A 136 -3.13 -9.20 -1.00
CA TRP A 136 -4.18 -10.10 -1.41
C TRP A 136 -4.68 -9.75 -2.81
N VAL A 137 -4.33 -10.58 -3.77
CA VAL A 137 -4.72 -10.42 -5.18
C VAL A 137 -5.51 -11.63 -5.67
N PRO A 138 -6.38 -11.48 -6.70
CA PRO A 138 -7.21 -12.57 -7.20
C PRO A 138 -6.40 -13.81 -7.61
N LEU A 139 -6.92 -14.99 -7.29
CA LEU A 139 -6.25 -16.28 -7.52
C LEU A 139 -5.89 -16.54 -9.00
N LYS A 140 -6.59 -15.90 -9.94
CA LYS A 140 -6.27 -15.98 -11.39
C LYS A 140 -4.82 -15.60 -11.71
N TYR A 141 -4.19 -14.72 -10.91
CA TYR A 141 -2.81 -14.27 -11.14
C TYR A 141 -1.74 -15.26 -10.66
N PHE A 142 -2.13 -16.25 -9.86
CA PHE A 142 -1.23 -17.34 -9.42
C PHE A 142 -1.25 -18.55 -10.37
N LYS A 143 -2.19 -18.60 -11.31
CA LYS A 143 -2.22 -19.63 -12.35
C LYS A 143 -1.14 -19.32 -13.40
N ARG A 144 -0.53 -20.37 -13.97
CA ARG A 144 0.47 -20.25 -15.04
C ARG A 144 -0.18 -19.84 -16.36
#